data_b7a40bef6927517cdc7afa58f38b2b54
#
_entry.id   b7a40bef6927517cdc7afa58f38b2b54
#
_cell.length_a   1.000
_cell.length_b   1.000
_cell.length_c   1.000
_cell.angle_alpha   90.00
_cell.angle_beta   90.00
_cell.angle_gamma   90.00
#
_symmetry.space_group_name_H-M   'P 1'
#
loop_
_entity.id
_entity.type
_entity.pdbx_description
1 polymer ?
#
loop_
_entity_poly.entity_id
_entity_poly.type
_entity_poly.pdbx_seq_one_letter_code
_entity_poly.pdbx_strand_id
1 'polypeptide(L)'
;MLFLKLSWESFRFAISALKSNLTRTILSLLGVTIGIFAIIAVFTLVDSLEQKIKSSFAFLGTNVMRVDRFPFANGPQDYPWWKYFQRPPGTYAEYKFLEERLTNADGVTISASSSATVQAGSNSYKGTALSGVAYTYQDVFEVALEEGRYFSESEINASRNLIIVGKKIANTLFPNQEALGKEVKIKGMKFKIIGIFEEEGEGFLELPSKDEACLVPFGAFSKMFYTGRDGLEPTIAAKGRDTDVGLVALENEMAGLLRAKRGLKPTQENNFALNKTEFIQN
;
A
#
# COMPACT_ATOMS: atom_id res chain seq x y z
N MET A 1 -33.37 -42.29 35.72
CA MET A 1 -33.82 -43.13 34.60
C MET A 1 -35.15 -42.66 33.99
N LEU A 2 -36.10 -42.09 34.73
CA LEU A 2 -37.37 -41.61 34.21
C LEU A 2 -37.22 -40.46 33.20
N PHE A 3 -36.35 -39.49 33.49
CA PHE A 3 -36.07 -38.33 32.64
C PHE A 3 -35.53 -38.74 31.23
N LEU A 4 -34.64 -39.71 31.19
CA LEU A 4 -34.06 -40.21 29.93
C LEU A 4 -35.11 -40.94 29.09
N LYS A 5 -36.03 -41.69 29.72
CA LYS A 5 -37.14 -42.34 28.99
C LYS A 5 -38.13 -41.32 28.42
N LEU A 6 -38.51 -40.32 29.23
CA LEU A 6 -39.41 -39.24 28.79
C LEU A 6 -38.81 -38.44 27.63
N SER A 7 -37.53 -38.08 27.69
CA SER A 7 -36.83 -37.39 26.63
C SER A 7 -36.77 -38.21 25.35
N TRP A 8 -36.55 -39.51 25.44
CA TRP A 8 -36.53 -40.42 24.30
C TRP A 8 -37.92 -40.60 23.62
N GLU A 9 -38.97 -40.72 24.45
CA GLU A 9 -40.35 -40.77 23.95
C GLU A 9 -40.77 -39.47 23.27
N SER A 10 -40.45 -38.32 23.87
CA SER A 10 -40.71 -37.01 23.30
C SER A 10 -39.98 -36.82 21.97
N PHE A 11 -38.75 -37.27 21.86
CA PHE A 11 -37.97 -37.23 20.63
C PHE A 11 -38.56 -38.10 19.54
N ARG A 12 -39.01 -39.33 19.89
CA ARG A 12 -39.65 -40.26 19.00
C ARG A 12 -40.99 -39.75 18.49
N PHE A 13 -41.77 -39.10 19.37
CA PHE A 13 -43.04 -38.45 18.99
C PHE A 13 -42.81 -37.27 18.04
N ALA A 14 -41.82 -36.44 18.29
CA ALA A 14 -41.45 -35.31 17.46
C ALA A 14 -41.05 -35.77 16.03
N ILE A 15 -40.23 -36.83 15.92
CA ILE A 15 -39.86 -37.42 14.62
C ILE A 15 -41.06 -37.98 13.92
N SER A 16 -41.99 -38.66 14.59
CA SER A 16 -43.21 -39.19 13.99
C SER A 16 -44.12 -38.08 13.50
N ALA A 17 -44.27 -36.99 14.23
CA ALA A 17 -45.05 -35.83 13.82
C ALA A 17 -44.44 -35.12 12.60
N LEU A 18 -43.11 -35.03 12.49
CA LEU A 18 -42.40 -34.51 11.34
C LEU A 18 -42.62 -35.39 10.08
N LYS A 19 -42.67 -36.71 10.24
CA LYS A 19 -42.88 -37.65 9.16
C LYS A 19 -44.34 -37.70 8.66
N SER A 20 -45.33 -37.38 9.51
CA SER A 20 -46.76 -37.39 9.12
C SER A 20 -47.12 -36.29 8.11
N ASN A 21 -46.34 -35.18 8.04
CA ASN A 21 -46.56 -34.09 7.08
C ASN A 21 -45.24 -33.73 6.38
N LEU A 22 -44.64 -34.62 5.70
CA LEU A 22 -43.29 -34.58 5.14
C LEU A 22 -43.09 -33.38 4.22
N THR A 23 -44.06 -33.06 3.38
CA THR A 23 -43.97 -31.89 2.45
C THR A 23 -43.91 -30.58 3.18
N ARG A 24 -44.71 -30.37 4.25
CA ARG A 24 -44.68 -29.15 5.07
C ARG A 24 -43.36 -29.04 5.82
N THR A 25 -42.86 -30.15 6.38
CA THR A 25 -41.60 -30.18 7.11
C THR A 25 -40.42 -29.85 6.21
N ILE A 26 -40.37 -30.47 5.01
CA ILE A 26 -39.30 -30.17 4.03
C ILE A 26 -39.35 -28.70 3.59
N LEU A 27 -40.54 -28.18 3.29
CA LEU A 27 -40.70 -26.80 2.84
C LEU A 27 -40.26 -25.77 3.92
N SER A 28 -40.64 -26.04 5.18
CA SER A 28 -40.23 -25.18 6.31
C SER A 28 -38.74 -25.25 6.58
N LEU A 29 -38.14 -26.44 6.58
CA LEU A 29 -36.71 -26.66 6.73
C LEU A 29 -35.92 -25.99 5.59
N LEU A 30 -36.38 -26.14 4.36
CA LEU A 30 -35.75 -25.54 3.19
C LEU A 30 -35.81 -24.01 3.25
N GLY A 31 -36.93 -23.42 3.69
CA GLY A 31 -37.06 -22.00 3.90
C GLY A 31 -36.07 -21.43 4.94
N VAL A 32 -35.98 -22.13 6.09
CA VAL A 32 -34.99 -21.74 7.15
C VAL A 32 -33.56 -21.91 6.67
N THR A 33 -33.26 -23.01 6.00
CA THR A 33 -31.92 -23.30 5.48
C THR A 33 -31.46 -22.23 4.45
N ILE A 34 -32.37 -21.92 3.49
CA ILE A 34 -32.09 -20.87 2.50
C ILE A 34 -31.89 -19.50 3.19
N GLY A 35 -32.73 -19.18 4.21
CA GLY A 35 -32.61 -17.93 4.96
C GLY A 35 -31.27 -17.82 5.68
N ILE A 36 -30.85 -18.87 6.39
CA ILE A 36 -29.57 -18.89 7.10
C ILE A 36 -28.40 -18.84 6.08
N PHE A 37 -28.49 -19.63 5.01
CA PHE A 37 -27.48 -19.62 3.95
C PHE A 37 -27.31 -18.23 3.32
N ALA A 38 -28.42 -17.56 3.01
CA ALA A 38 -28.38 -16.21 2.44
C ALA A 38 -27.70 -15.21 3.38
N ILE A 39 -28.01 -15.26 4.68
CA ILE A 39 -27.39 -14.40 5.68
C ILE A 39 -25.87 -14.66 5.77
N ILE A 40 -25.46 -15.92 5.87
CA ILE A 40 -24.03 -16.30 5.94
C ILE A 40 -23.33 -15.86 4.66
N ALA A 41 -23.92 -16.08 3.49
CA ALA A 41 -23.34 -15.69 2.21
C ALA A 41 -23.11 -14.17 2.13
N VAL A 42 -24.09 -13.36 2.57
CA VAL A 42 -23.96 -11.90 2.58
C VAL A 42 -22.85 -11.46 3.54
N PHE A 43 -22.81 -11.98 4.77
CA PHE A 43 -21.73 -11.64 5.72
C PHE A 43 -20.36 -12.02 5.17
N THR A 44 -20.22 -13.22 4.61
CA THR A 44 -18.94 -13.67 4.01
C THR A 44 -18.50 -12.77 2.85
N LEU A 45 -19.44 -12.31 2.03
CA LEU A 45 -19.15 -11.38 0.94
C LEU A 45 -18.70 -10.01 1.48
N VAL A 46 -19.37 -9.48 2.50
CA VAL A 46 -19.01 -8.20 3.13
C VAL A 46 -17.63 -8.30 3.78
N ASP A 47 -17.37 -9.34 4.58
CA ASP A 47 -16.06 -9.57 5.20
C ASP A 47 -14.94 -9.71 4.16
N SER A 48 -15.19 -10.45 3.08
CA SER A 48 -14.25 -10.61 1.98
C SER A 48 -13.97 -9.29 1.27
N LEU A 49 -14.99 -8.46 1.07
CA LEU A 49 -14.86 -7.13 0.48
C LEU A 49 -14.05 -6.20 1.38
N GLU A 50 -14.37 -6.16 2.68
CA GLU A 50 -13.64 -5.37 3.67
C GLU A 50 -12.16 -5.77 3.71
N GLN A 51 -11.86 -7.07 3.74
CA GLN A 51 -10.49 -7.58 3.75
C GLN A 51 -9.74 -7.22 2.45
N LYS A 52 -10.40 -7.31 1.29
CA LYS A 52 -9.81 -6.89 0.01
C LYS A 52 -9.58 -5.38 -0.06
N ILE A 53 -10.49 -4.57 0.46
CA ILE A 53 -10.30 -3.12 0.55
C ILE A 53 -9.11 -2.80 1.45
N LYS A 54 -9.03 -3.39 2.65
CA LYS A 54 -7.89 -3.21 3.56
C LYS A 54 -6.57 -3.63 2.94
N SER A 55 -6.51 -4.76 2.25
CA SER A 55 -5.30 -5.21 1.56
C SER A 55 -4.92 -4.30 0.39
N SER A 56 -5.89 -3.77 -0.35
CA SER A 56 -5.66 -2.81 -1.42
C SER A 56 -5.05 -1.48 -0.93
N PHE A 57 -5.29 -1.11 0.33
CA PHE A 57 -4.66 0.05 0.95
C PHE A 57 -3.38 -0.27 1.74
N ALA A 58 -3.05 -1.55 1.93
CA ALA A 58 -1.84 -1.97 2.64
C ALA A 58 -0.55 -1.45 1.98
N PHE A 59 -0.57 -1.20 0.65
CA PHE A 59 0.55 -0.60 -0.06
C PHE A 59 0.87 0.85 0.38
N LEU A 60 -0.11 1.55 0.99
CA LEU A 60 0.11 2.89 1.55
C LEU A 60 0.83 2.85 2.90
N GLY A 61 1.01 1.65 3.48
CA GLY A 61 1.58 1.43 4.80
C GLY A 61 0.60 1.71 5.93
N THR A 62 0.65 0.91 6.98
CA THR A 62 -0.04 1.17 8.25
C THR A 62 0.82 2.08 9.11
N ASN A 63 0.23 2.98 9.87
CA ASN A 63 0.93 3.93 10.75
C ASN A 63 1.96 4.80 10.01
N VAL A 64 1.67 5.20 8.76
CA VAL A 64 2.58 6.02 7.95
C VAL A 64 2.10 7.46 7.91
N MET A 65 3.03 8.38 8.16
CA MET A 65 2.85 9.82 8.00
C MET A 65 3.66 10.32 6.81
N ARG A 66 3.01 11.09 5.93
CA ARG A 66 3.61 11.63 4.71
C ARG A 66 3.78 13.14 4.81
N VAL A 67 4.86 13.64 4.24
CA VAL A 67 5.09 15.08 4.06
C VAL A 67 4.70 15.45 2.63
N ASP A 68 3.62 16.19 2.50
CA ASP A 68 3.07 16.61 1.22
C ASP A 68 2.88 18.14 1.19
N ARG A 69 2.61 18.69 0.02
CA ARG A 69 2.19 20.10 -0.11
C ARG A 69 0.76 20.32 0.33
N PHE A 70 -0.11 19.35 0.01
CA PHE A 70 -1.55 19.41 0.17
C PHE A 70 -2.01 18.55 1.34
N PRO A 71 -2.84 19.06 2.25
CA PRO A 71 -3.48 18.23 3.26
C PRO A 71 -4.54 17.33 2.60
N PHE A 72 -4.60 16.05 3.00
CA PHE A 72 -5.64 15.11 2.52
C PHE A 72 -7.00 15.34 3.19
N ALA A 73 -7.01 15.96 4.38
CA ALA A 73 -8.24 16.13 5.11
C ALA A 73 -9.14 17.18 4.49
N ASN A 74 -10.40 16.82 4.34
CA ASN A 74 -11.62 17.61 4.26
C ASN A 74 -11.37 19.13 4.29
N GLY A 75 -10.90 19.67 3.17
CA GLY A 75 -10.87 21.11 3.00
C GLY A 75 -12.31 21.63 3.04
N PRO A 76 -12.57 22.82 3.59
CA PRO A 76 -13.83 23.52 3.38
C PRO A 76 -14.11 23.62 1.88
N GLN A 77 -15.36 23.85 1.49
CA GLN A 77 -15.77 24.02 0.08
C GLN A 77 -14.89 25.03 -0.69
N ASP A 78 -14.20 25.95 0.03
CA ASP A 78 -13.22 26.92 -0.48
C ASP A 78 -11.78 26.47 -0.21
N TYR A 79 -11.40 25.24 -0.61
CA TYR A 79 -10.05 24.75 -0.45
C TYR A 79 -9.04 25.60 -1.25
N PRO A 80 -8.11 26.33 -0.60
CA PRO A 80 -7.24 27.28 -1.27
C PRO A 80 -6.03 26.57 -1.93
N TRP A 81 -6.29 25.72 -2.93
CA TRP A 81 -5.27 24.94 -3.63
C TRP A 81 -4.12 25.78 -4.17
N TRP A 82 -4.38 27.03 -4.59
CA TRP A 82 -3.34 27.97 -5.08
C TRP A 82 -2.34 28.36 -4.00
N LYS A 83 -2.75 28.44 -2.71
CA LYS A 83 -1.85 28.69 -1.57
C LYS A 83 -0.94 27.50 -1.33
N TYR A 84 -1.47 26.28 -1.41
CA TYR A 84 -0.72 25.05 -1.20
C TYR A 84 0.21 24.73 -2.37
N PHE A 85 -0.15 25.10 -3.58
CA PHE A 85 0.70 24.91 -4.76
C PHE A 85 2.02 25.70 -4.67
N GLN A 86 2.05 26.80 -3.91
CA GLN A 86 3.26 27.59 -3.69
C GLN A 86 4.21 26.98 -2.64
N ARG A 87 3.77 25.98 -1.86
CA ARG A 87 4.60 25.32 -0.85
C ARG A 87 5.75 24.56 -1.52
N PRO A 88 6.96 24.55 -0.92
CA PRO A 88 8.05 23.75 -1.45
C PRO A 88 7.74 22.26 -1.29
N PRO A 89 8.05 21.40 -2.31
CA PRO A 89 7.98 19.97 -2.16
C PRO A 89 9.02 19.45 -1.16
N GLY A 90 8.88 18.20 -0.75
CA GLY A 90 9.91 17.52 0.01
C GLY A 90 11.22 17.38 -0.77
N THR A 91 12.35 17.45 -0.08
CA THR A 91 13.68 17.34 -0.68
C THR A 91 14.46 16.16 -0.12
N TYR A 92 15.43 15.64 -0.88
CA TYR A 92 16.34 14.61 -0.40
C TYR A 92 17.14 15.04 0.84
N ALA A 93 17.48 16.34 0.94
CA ALA A 93 18.16 16.89 2.10
C ALA A 93 17.26 16.94 3.36
N GLU A 94 15.96 17.14 3.18
CA GLU A 94 14.99 17.06 4.29
C GLU A 94 14.78 15.61 4.72
N TYR A 95 14.71 14.66 3.78
CA TYR A 95 14.65 13.24 4.10
C TYR A 95 15.84 12.82 4.96
N LYS A 96 17.07 13.13 4.54
CA LYS A 96 18.28 12.81 5.32
C LYS A 96 18.30 13.48 6.70
N PHE A 97 17.84 14.71 6.77
CA PHE A 97 17.72 15.44 8.04
C PHE A 97 16.73 14.79 9.01
N LEU A 98 15.58 14.30 8.49
CA LEU A 98 14.57 13.58 9.29
C LEU A 98 15.06 12.19 9.69
N GLU A 99 15.67 11.44 8.76
CA GLU A 99 16.22 10.09 8.99
C GLU A 99 17.24 10.11 10.15
N GLU A 100 18.07 11.15 10.25
CA GLU A 100 19.07 11.27 11.30
C GLU A 100 18.51 11.71 12.67
N ARG A 101 17.35 12.36 12.71
CA ARG A 101 16.87 13.09 13.91
C ARG A 101 15.56 12.60 14.47
N LEU A 102 14.71 11.95 13.67
CA LEU A 102 13.45 11.42 14.17
C LEU A 102 13.68 10.27 15.15
N THR A 103 13.09 10.41 16.33
CA THR A 103 13.18 9.41 17.40
C THR A 103 11.88 8.63 17.59
N ASN A 104 10.72 9.19 17.19
CA ASN A 104 9.42 8.54 17.29
C ASN A 104 8.99 7.82 15.99
N ALA A 105 9.93 7.59 15.07
CA ALA A 105 9.71 6.80 13.86
C ALA A 105 10.49 5.48 13.92
N ASP A 106 9.88 4.41 13.42
CA ASP A 106 10.55 3.12 13.18
C ASP A 106 11.32 3.12 11.85
N GLY A 107 10.95 4.02 10.94
CA GLY A 107 11.66 4.22 9.68
C GLY A 107 11.24 5.50 8.99
N VAL A 108 12.15 6.09 8.22
CA VAL A 108 11.91 7.28 7.40
C VAL A 108 12.40 6.99 5.99
N THR A 109 11.61 7.32 4.98
CA THR A 109 11.99 7.08 3.58
C THR A 109 11.62 8.23 2.67
N ILE A 110 12.18 8.23 1.48
CA ILE A 110 11.80 9.12 0.38
C ILE A 110 11.50 8.30 -0.86
N SER A 111 10.48 8.69 -1.59
CA SER A 111 10.14 8.11 -2.89
C SER A 111 9.64 9.17 -3.86
N ALA A 112 9.80 8.91 -5.15
CA ALA A 112 9.17 9.68 -6.22
C ALA A 112 8.72 8.71 -7.31
N SER A 113 7.55 8.95 -7.89
CA SER A 113 6.95 8.02 -8.85
C SER A 113 6.61 8.70 -10.17
N SER A 114 6.70 7.94 -11.25
CA SER A 114 6.28 8.36 -12.59
C SER A 114 5.82 7.16 -13.39
N SER A 115 5.00 7.39 -14.39
CA SER A 115 4.69 6.34 -15.37
C SER A 115 5.84 6.17 -16.35
N ALA A 116 6.19 4.92 -16.66
CA ALA A 116 7.26 4.59 -17.58
C ALA A 116 6.90 3.40 -18.48
N THR A 117 7.66 3.24 -19.57
CA THR A 117 7.63 2.03 -20.39
C THR A 117 8.90 1.24 -20.12
N VAL A 118 8.73 -0.03 -19.76
CA VAL A 118 9.83 -0.98 -19.56
C VAL A 118 9.95 -1.86 -20.81
N GLN A 119 11.16 -2.06 -21.32
CA GLN A 119 11.42 -2.81 -22.54
C GLN A 119 12.47 -3.90 -22.32
N ALA A 120 12.26 -5.06 -22.93
CA ALA A 120 13.22 -6.16 -22.97
C ALA A 120 13.25 -6.77 -24.39
N GLY A 121 14.32 -6.54 -25.15
CA GLY A 121 14.38 -6.96 -26.56
C GLY A 121 13.25 -6.36 -27.38
N SER A 122 12.39 -7.21 -27.94
CA SER A 122 11.20 -6.82 -28.71
C SER A 122 9.95 -6.58 -27.84
N ASN A 123 9.97 -7.02 -26.59
CA ASN A 123 8.82 -6.93 -25.69
C ASN A 123 8.83 -5.60 -24.92
N SER A 124 7.64 -5.07 -24.64
CA SER A 124 7.49 -3.84 -23.86
C SER A 124 6.24 -3.87 -23.00
N TYR A 125 6.33 -3.29 -21.81
CA TYR A 125 5.20 -3.03 -20.92
C TYR A 125 5.05 -1.52 -20.72
N LYS A 126 3.86 -1.00 -21.03
CA LYS A 126 3.57 0.45 -20.98
C LYS A 126 2.75 0.77 -19.73
N GLY A 127 2.92 1.98 -19.20
CA GLY A 127 2.12 2.45 -18.07
C GLY A 127 2.57 1.92 -16.71
N THR A 128 3.78 1.33 -16.63
CA THR A 128 4.37 0.86 -15.37
C THR A 128 4.47 2.00 -14.36
N ALA A 129 4.01 1.79 -13.14
CA ALA A 129 4.26 2.67 -12.01
C ALA A 129 5.72 2.49 -11.55
N LEU A 130 6.63 3.34 -12.07
CA LEU A 130 8.04 3.32 -11.71
C LEU A 130 8.30 4.24 -10.52
N SER A 131 8.81 3.70 -9.42
CA SER A 131 9.15 4.46 -8.21
C SER A 131 10.64 4.41 -7.93
N GLY A 132 11.23 5.59 -7.74
CA GLY A 132 12.56 5.75 -7.17
C GLY A 132 12.49 5.77 -5.65
N VAL A 133 13.24 4.90 -4.97
CA VAL A 133 13.11 4.65 -3.54
C VAL A 133 14.45 4.71 -2.81
N ALA A 134 14.43 5.08 -1.53
CA ALA A 134 15.56 4.97 -0.61
C ALA A 134 15.71 3.54 -0.08
N TYR A 135 16.83 3.27 0.60
CA TYR A 135 17.09 1.96 1.22
C TYR A 135 16.04 1.62 2.28
N THR A 136 15.69 2.58 3.11
CA THR A 136 14.71 2.46 4.19
C THR A 136 13.25 2.36 3.72
N TYR A 137 13.00 2.33 2.41
CA TYR A 137 11.64 2.20 1.89
C TYR A 137 10.96 0.89 2.34
N GLN A 138 11.71 -0.21 2.41
CA GLN A 138 11.21 -1.49 2.90
C GLN A 138 10.84 -1.49 4.40
N ASP A 139 11.36 -0.55 5.19
CA ASP A 139 11.07 -0.44 6.62
C ASP A 139 9.74 0.30 6.86
N VAL A 140 9.36 1.16 5.90
CA VAL A 140 8.14 1.97 5.94
C VAL A 140 6.99 1.30 5.20
N PHE A 141 7.28 0.69 4.04
CA PHE A 141 6.31 0.03 3.17
C PHE A 141 6.69 -1.44 3.01
N GLU A 142 5.69 -2.30 3.03
CA GLU A 142 5.90 -3.72 2.81
C GLU A 142 6.36 -4.00 1.38
N VAL A 143 7.53 -4.65 1.24
CA VAL A 143 8.11 -5.06 -0.03
C VAL A 143 8.25 -6.58 -0.01
N ALA A 144 7.14 -7.29 -0.26
CA ALA A 144 7.13 -8.74 -0.41
C ALA A 144 7.70 -9.13 -1.78
N LEU A 145 8.72 -9.98 -1.79
CA LEU A 145 9.39 -10.47 -3.00
C LEU A 145 9.19 -11.98 -3.11
N GLU A 146 8.75 -12.44 -4.28
CA GLU A 146 8.67 -13.88 -4.60
C GLU A 146 10.07 -14.42 -4.95
N GLU A 147 10.87 -13.64 -5.67
CA GLU A 147 12.21 -14.04 -6.12
C GLU A 147 13.21 -12.90 -5.95
N GLY A 148 14.45 -13.25 -5.68
CA GLY A 148 15.54 -12.30 -5.62
C GLY A 148 15.69 -11.60 -4.26
N ARG A 149 16.06 -10.31 -4.29
CA ARG A 149 16.34 -9.53 -3.08
C ARG A 149 16.04 -8.06 -3.28
N TYR A 150 15.90 -7.34 -2.16
CA TYR A 150 15.86 -5.89 -2.14
C TYR A 150 17.25 -5.27 -2.39
N PHE A 151 17.31 -3.97 -2.61
CA PHE A 151 18.56 -3.22 -2.79
C PHE A 151 19.38 -3.21 -1.51
N SER A 152 20.70 -3.27 -1.63
CA SER A 152 21.59 -2.95 -0.52
C SER A 152 21.76 -1.43 -0.38
N GLU A 153 22.11 -0.96 0.81
CA GLU A 153 22.36 0.45 1.06
C GLU A 153 23.44 1.03 0.14
N SER A 154 24.51 0.27 -0.09
CA SER A 154 25.59 0.68 -1.00
C SER A 154 25.14 0.82 -2.45
N GLU A 155 24.20 -0.01 -2.91
CA GLU A 155 23.61 0.05 -4.26
C GLU A 155 22.73 1.29 -4.43
N ILE A 156 21.93 1.62 -3.41
CA ILE A 156 21.10 2.84 -3.37
C ILE A 156 22.01 4.07 -3.37
N ASN A 157 22.98 4.14 -2.47
CA ASN A 157 23.89 5.27 -2.34
C ASN A 157 24.74 5.49 -3.61
N ALA A 158 25.15 4.41 -4.26
CA ALA A 158 25.85 4.47 -5.55
C ALA A 158 24.93 4.72 -6.75
N SER A 159 23.61 4.85 -6.53
CA SER A 159 22.62 5.04 -7.61
C SER A 159 22.80 4.02 -8.75
N ARG A 160 22.94 2.74 -8.38
CA ARG A 160 23.14 1.66 -9.36
C ARG A 160 21.89 1.42 -10.18
N ASN A 161 22.07 1.04 -11.44
CA ASN A 161 20.98 0.73 -12.35
C ASN A 161 20.45 -0.69 -12.09
N LEU A 162 19.75 -0.85 -10.99
CA LEU A 162 19.08 -2.08 -10.56
C LEU A 162 17.57 -1.82 -10.49
N ILE A 163 16.78 -2.88 -10.70
CA ILE A 163 15.33 -2.78 -10.71
C ILE A 163 14.70 -4.01 -10.04
N ILE A 164 13.63 -3.77 -9.30
CA ILE A 164 12.67 -4.78 -8.83
C ILE A 164 11.43 -4.59 -9.68
N VAL A 165 10.88 -5.66 -10.23
CA VAL A 165 9.77 -5.62 -11.18
C VAL A 165 8.55 -6.39 -10.67
N GLY A 166 7.35 -5.94 -11.01
CA GLY A 166 6.11 -6.65 -10.76
C GLY A 166 6.01 -7.96 -11.54
N LYS A 167 5.28 -8.93 -10.99
CA LYS A 167 5.12 -10.27 -11.60
C LYS A 167 4.52 -10.21 -13.00
N LYS A 168 3.50 -9.39 -13.20
CA LYS A 168 2.85 -9.19 -14.51
C LYS A 168 3.82 -8.61 -15.56
N ILE A 169 4.67 -7.66 -15.13
CA ILE A 169 5.71 -7.07 -15.99
C ILE A 169 6.75 -8.13 -16.36
N ALA A 170 7.25 -8.90 -15.37
CA ALA A 170 8.24 -9.95 -15.60
C ALA A 170 7.72 -10.99 -16.60
N ASN A 171 6.49 -11.48 -16.43
CA ASN A 171 5.84 -12.45 -17.31
C ASN A 171 5.62 -11.90 -18.73
N THR A 172 5.26 -10.60 -18.86
CA THR A 172 5.06 -9.96 -20.18
C THR A 172 6.38 -9.76 -20.93
N LEU A 173 7.43 -9.35 -20.22
CA LEU A 173 8.72 -9.07 -20.85
C LEU A 173 9.52 -10.33 -21.17
N PHE A 174 9.36 -11.39 -20.35
CA PHE A 174 10.12 -12.63 -20.47
C PHE A 174 9.19 -13.86 -20.46
N PRO A 175 8.29 -14.02 -21.45
CA PRO A 175 7.37 -15.14 -21.49
C PRO A 175 8.14 -16.47 -21.50
N ASN A 176 7.80 -17.37 -20.58
CA ASN A 176 8.41 -18.69 -20.41
C ASN A 176 9.92 -18.69 -20.12
N GLN A 177 10.44 -17.59 -19.55
CA GLN A 177 11.85 -17.46 -19.18
C GLN A 177 11.98 -16.81 -17.82
N GLU A 178 13.00 -17.18 -17.07
CA GLU A 178 13.35 -16.50 -15.83
C GLU A 178 13.75 -15.05 -16.08
N ALA A 179 13.10 -14.10 -15.42
CA ALA A 179 13.35 -12.67 -15.57
C ALA A 179 14.49 -12.19 -14.64
N LEU A 180 14.73 -12.88 -13.52
CA LEU A 180 15.76 -12.51 -12.55
C LEU A 180 17.14 -12.47 -13.21
N GLY A 181 17.92 -11.43 -12.93
CA GLY A 181 19.28 -11.26 -13.47
C GLY A 181 19.33 -10.71 -14.90
N LYS A 182 18.22 -10.65 -15.64
CA LYS A 182 18.16 -10.08 -17.01
C LYS A 182 18.14 -8.56 -17.01
N GLU A 183 18.39 -7.98 -18.18
CA GLU A 183 18.39 -6.53 -18.38
C GLU A 183 17.10 -6.06 -19.05
N VAL A 184 16.60 -4.93 -18.54
CA VAL A 184 15.52 -4.16 -19.14
C VAL A 184 15.96 -2.73 -19.43
N LYS A 185 15.27 -2.04 -20.34
CA LYS A 185 15.52 -0.64 -20.67
C LYS A 185 14.35 0.24 -20.25
N ILE A 186 14.66 1.37 -19.62
CA ILE A 186 13.70 2.43 -19.27
C ILE A 186 14.31 3.75 -19.72
N LYS A 187 13.62 4.50 -20.57
CA LYS A 187 14.13 5.78 -21.14
C LYS A 187 15.58 5.67 -21.69
N GLY A 188 15.91 4.55 -22.33
CA GLY A 188 17.24 4.31 -22.89
C GLY A 188 18.30 3.80 -21.90
N MET A 189 18.06 3.87 -20.60
CA MET A 189 18.98 3.34 -19.59
C MET A 189 18.71 1.85 -19.34
N LYS A 190 19.78 1.08 -19.20
CA LYS A 190 19.71 -0.36 -18.88
C LYS A 190 19.69 -0.55 -17.37
N PHE A 191 18.81 -1.45 -16.90
CA PHE A 191 18.65 -1.87 -15.53
C PHE A 191 18.72 -3.39 -15.43
N LYS A 192 19.40 -3.91 -14.41
CA LYS A 192 19.43 -5.35 -14.12
C LYS A 192 18.33 -5.69 -13.12
N ILE A 193 17.51 -6.68 -13.41
CA ILE A 193 16.46 -7.19 -12.51
C ILE A 193 17.13 -7.96 -11.38
N ILE A 194 16.87 -7.57 -10.12
CA ILE A 194 17.41 -8.18 -8.91
C ILE A 194 16.33 -8.78 -8.00
N GLY A 195 15.07 -8.48 -8.26
CA GLY A 195 13.95 -9.01 -7.51
C GLY A 195 12.65 -8.93 -8.33
N ILE A 196 11.72 -9.80 -7.98
CA ILE A 196 10.36 -9.86 -8.54
C ILE A 196 9.41 -9.81 -7.37
N PHE A 197 8.41 -8.90 -7.42
CA PHE A 197 7.37 -8.82 -6.41
C PHE A 197 6.55 -10.10 -6.34
N GLU A 198 6.09 -10.43 -5.14
CA GLU A 198 5.05 -11.43 -4.94
C GLU A 198 3.78 -11.00 -5.67
N GLU A 199 3.11 -11.96 -6.32
CA GLU A 199 1.90 -11.71 -7.09
C GLU A 199 0.73 -11.36 -6.18
N GLU A 200 0.16 -10.17 -6.35
CA GLU A 200 -1.01 -9.72 -5.60
C GLU A 200 -2.33 -10.19 -6.25
N GLY A 201 -2.27 -10.53 -7.53
CA GLY A 201 -3.43 -10.89 -8.34
C GLY A 201 -4.31 -9.68 -8.71
N GLU A 202 -5.39 -9.96 -9.45
CA GLU A 202 -6.33 -8.91 -9.84
C GLU A 202 -7.17 -8.45 -8.64
N GLY A 203 -6.96 -7.22 -8.20
CA GLY A 203 -7.76 -6.58 -7.17
C GLY A 203 -9.19 -6.30 -7.67
N PHE A 204 -10.17 -6.32 -6.76
CA PHE A 204 -11.58 -5.96 -7.07
C PHE A 204 -11.74 -4.51 -7.54
N LEU A 205 -10.83 -3.63 -7.13
CA LEU A 205 -10.73 -2.24 -7.57
C LEU A 205 -9.52 -2.12 -8.49
N GLU A 206 -9.63 -1.37 -9.58
CA GLU A 206 -8.51 -1.02 -10.48
C GLU A 206 -7.51 -0.08 -9.77
N LEU A 207 -7.02 -0.49 -8.60
CA LEU A 207 -5.98 0.23 -7.88
C LEU A 207 -4.61 -0.21 -8.42
N PRO A 208 -3.59 0.68 -8.34
CA PRO A 208 -2.24 0.32 -8.74
C PRO A 208 -1.76 -0.90 -7.95
N SER A 209 -1.56 -2.03 -8.63
CA SER A 209 -1.02 -3.25 -8.04
C SER A 209 0.50 -3.26 -8.12
N LYS A 210 1.16 -3.90 -7.15
CA LYS A 210 2.61 -4.18 -7.22
C LYS A 210 2.98 -5.02 -8.43
N ASP A 211 2.03 -5.78 -8.98
CA ASP A 211 2.22 -6.59 -10.21
C ASP A 211 2.58 -5.74 -11.44
N GLU A 212 2.15 -4.48 -11.46
CA GLU A 212 2.40 -3.49 -12.53
C GLU A 212 3.38 -2.39 -12.11
N ALA A 213 4.02 -2.53 -10.95
CA ALA A 213 4.95 -1.57 -10.40
C ALA A 213 6.41 -1.99 -10.58
N CYS A 214 7.30 -1.01 -10.55
CA CYS A 214 8.74 -1.22 -10.49
C CYS A 214 9.38 -0.31 -9.47
N LEU A 215 10.41 -0.81 -8.78
CA LEU A 215 11.26 -0.01 -7.91
C LEU A 215 12.67 0.09 -8.49
N VAL A 216 13.26 1.27 -8.39
CA VAL A 216 14.67 1.54 -8.70
C VAL A 216 15.29 2.40 -7.59
N PRO A 217 16.61 2.44 -7.42
CA PRO A 217 17.26 3.38 -6.52
C PRO A 217 16.87 4.83 -6.81
N PHE A 218 16.59 5.63 -5.77
CA PHE A 218 16.14 7.02 -5.92
C PHE A 218 17.08 7.85 -6.80
N GLY A 219 18.41 7.69 -6.63
CA GLY A 219 19.38 8.39 -7.46
C GLY A 219 19.38 7.94 -8.92
N ALA A 220 19.09 6.66 -9.21
CA ALA A 220 18.93 6.18 -10.57
C ALA A 220 17.65 6.72 -11.21
N PHE A 221 16.55 6.81 -10.44
CA PHE A 221 15.31 7.46 -10.85
C PHE A 221 15.52 8.93 -11.22
N SER A 222 16.23 9.68 -10.38
CA SER A 222 16.51 11.11 -10.57
C SER A 222 17.39 11.41 -11.80
N LYS A 223 18.13 10.42 -12.31
CA LYS A 223 18.83 10.53 -13.61
C LYS A 223 17.88 10.50 -14.81
N MET A 224 16.73 9.83 -14.66
CA MET A 224 15.71 9.69 -15.73
C MET A 224 14.62 10.75 -15.68
N PHE A 225 14.31 11.22 -14.49
CA PHE A 225 13.21 12.15 -14.22
C PHE A 225 13.71 13.27 -13.34
N TYR A 226 13.44 14.49 -13.73
CA TYR A 226 13.73 15.63 -12.89
C TYR A 226 12.83 15.62 -11.66
N THR A 227 13.44 15.58 -10.48
CA THR A 227 12.74 15.57 -9.18
C THR A 227 12.97 16.91 -8.47
N GLY A 228 11.90 17.49 -7.92
CA GLY A 228 11.96 18.76 -7.19
C GLY A 228 10.83 19.71 -7.57
N ARG A 229 11.05 21.00 -7.33
CA ARG A 229 10.01 22.03 -7.41
C ARG A 229 9.32 22.14 -8.78
N ASP A 230 10.07 22.00 -9.85
CA ASP A 230 9.59 22.14 -11.23
C ASP A 230 9.51 20.79 -11.95
N GLY A 231 9.50 19.69 -11.19
CA GLY A 231 9.47 18.33 -11.70
C GLY A 231 8.56 17.42 -10.90
N LEU A 232 8.93 16.15 -10.82
CA LEU A 232 8.22 15.19 -9.97
C LEU A 232 8.52 15.49 -8.50
N GLU A 233 7.46 15.57 -7.70
CA GLU A 233 7.57 15.86 -6.27
C GLU A 233 7.93 14.60 -5.49
N PRO A 234 9.08 14.57 -4.80
CA PRO A 234 9.36 13.50 -3.87
C PRO A 234 8.44 13.59 -2.65
N THR A 235 8.00 12.43 -2.19
CA THR A 235 7.27 12.28 -0.94
C THR A 235 8.19 11.70 0.11
N ILE A 236 8.28 12.35 1.26
CA ILE A 236 8.94 11.81 2.45
C ILE A 236 7.86 11.12 3.28
N ALA A 237 8.12 9.90 3.72
CA ALA A 237 7.21 9.14 4.56
C ALA A 237 7.95 8.62 5.79
N ALA A 238 7.28 8.63 6.92
CA ALA A 238 7.80 8.08 8.18
C ALA A 238 6.79 7.10 8.76
N LYS A 239 7.25 5.93 9.17
CA LYS A 239 6.47 4.93 9.89
C LYS A 239 6.56 5.22 11.39
N GLY A 240 5.44 5.51 12.01
CA GLY A 240 5.36 5.70 13.45
C GLY A 240 5.39 4.39 14.20
N ARG A 241 5.72 4.45 15.49
CA ARG A 241 5.71 3.30 16.38
C ARG A 241 4.27 2.83 16.62
N ASP A 242 4.08 1.54 16.78
CA ASP A 242 2.76 0.97 17.09
C ASP A 242 2.20 1.47 18.44
N THR A 243 3.06 1.97 19.31
CA THR A 243 2.67 2.57 20.62
C THR A 243 2.17 4.01 20.50
N ASP A 244 2.41 4.69 19.36
CA ASP A 244 1.97 6.08 19.13
C ASP A 244 0.59 6.11 18.49
N VAL A 245 -0.45 5.95 19.30
CA VAL A 245 -1.84 5.93 18.83
C VAL A 245 -2.19 7.25 18.14
N GLY A 246 -2.61 7.15 16.87
CA GLY A 246 -2.94 8.30 16.03
C GLY A 246 -1.73 9.13 15.62
N LEU A 247 -0.50 8.60 15.76
CA LEU A 247 0.75 9.22 15.32
C LEU A 247 0.98 10.64 15.86
N VAL A 248 0.52 10.93 17.08
CA VAL A 248 0.58 12.28 17.67
C VAL A 248 2.02 12.68 18.03
N ALA A 249 2.79 11.77 18.61
CA ALA A 249 4.18 12.05 18.96
C ALA A 249 5.04 12.25 17.70
N LEU A 250 4.86 11.37 16.69
CA LEU A 250 5.53 11.49 15.40
C LEU A 250 5.18 12.80 14.68
N GLU A 251 3.89 13.16 14.66
CA GLU A 251 3.41 14.39 14.00
C GLU A 251 4.06 15.65 14.60
N ASN A 252 4.06 15.74 15.94
CA ASN A 252 4.65 16.88 16.63
C ASN A 252 6.16 16.97 16.40
N GLU A 253 6.87 15.84 16.45
CA GLU A 253 8.31 15.80 16.22
C GLU A 253 8.65 16.15 14.77
N MET A 254 7.98 15.56 13.79
CA MET A 254 8.16 15.90 12.38
C MET A 254 7.87 17.36 12.08
N ALA A 255 6.76 17.89 12.63
CA ALA A 255 6.41 19.31 12.47
C ALA A 255 7.51 20.21 13.03
N GLY A 256 8.02 19.94 14.23
CA GLY A 256 9.09 20.68 14.87
C GLY A 256 10.38 20.67 14.05
N LEU A 257 10.81 19.50 13.62
CA LEU A 257 12.03 19.31 12.82
C LEU A 257 11.93 19.99 11.44
N LEU A 258 10.82 19.83 10.73
CA LEU A 258 10.60 20.45 9.43
C LEU A 258 10.50 21.97 9.53
N ARG A 259 9.82 22.51 10.56
CA ARG A 259 9.78 23.95 10.82
C ARG A 259 11.18 24.53 11.04
N ALA A 260 12.00 23.85 11.84
CA ALA A 260 13.39 24.22 12.08
C ALA A 260 14.22 24.17 10.78
N LYS A 261 14.11 23.08 10.01
CA LYS A 261 14.84 22.88 8.74
C LYS A 261 14.47 23.92 7.70
N ARG A 262 13.18 24.33 7.64
CA ARG A 262 12.67 25.34 6.71
C ARG A 262 12.77 26.78 7.23
N GLY A 263 13.30 26.99 8.44
CA GLY A 263 13.48 28.31 9.04
C GLY A 263 12.17 29.06 9.31
N LEU A 264 11.08 28.34 9.60
CA LEU A 264 9.78 28.94 9.85
C LEU A 264 9.74 29.59 11.25
N LYS A 265 9.29 30.84 11.31
CA LYS A 265 9.09 31.56 12.59
C LYS A 265 7.93 30.91 13.38
N PRO A 266 7.90 31.02 14.74
CA PRO A 266 6.83 30.44 15.57
C PRO A 266 5.42 30.86 15.16
N THR A 267 5.24 32.06 14.68
CA THR A 267 3.95 32.64 14.25
C THR A 267 3.56 32.30 12.80
N GLN A 268 4.47 31.71 12.02
CA GLN A 268 4.17 31.33 10.64
C GLN A 268 3.46 29.98 10.59
N GLU A 269 2.49 29.87 9.68
CA GLU A 269 1.85 28.59 9.35
C GLU A 269 2.87 27.61 8.72
N ASN A 270 2.59 26.32 8.84
CA ASN A 270 3.38 25.31 8.18
C ASN A 270 3.27 25.44 6.64
N ASN A 271 4.42 25.40 5.98
CA ASN A 271 4.50 25.37 4.50
C ASN A 271 4.61 23.94 3.96
N PHE A 272 4.07 23.00 4.69
CA PHE A 272 3.92 21.57 4.38
C PHE A 272 2.63 21.05 5.02
N ALA A 273 2.19 19.88 4.59
CA ALA A 273 1.14 19.11 5.24
C ALA A 273 1.72 17.79 5.76
N LEU A 274 1.25 17.35 6.91
CA LEU A 274 1.51 16.02 7.44
C LEU A 274 0.22 15.21 7.29
N ASN A 275 0.25 14.22 6.41
CA ASN A 275 -0.89 13.39 6.07
C ASN A 275 -0.73 11.99 6.65
N LYS A 276 -1.73 11.54 7.42
CA LYS A 276 -1.80 10.20 7.98
C LYS A 276 -2.53 9.27 7.00
N THR A 277 -2.01 8.08 6.78
CA THR A 277 -2.68 7.07 5.94
C THR A 277 -3.97 6.53 6.54
N GLU A 278 -4.13 6.58 7.87
CA GLU A 278 -5.37 6.17 8.56
C GLU A 278 -6.63 6.93 8.11
N PHE A 279 -6.50 8.19 7.64
CA PHE A 279 -7.64 8.96 7.12
C PHE A 279 -8.21 8.41 5.80
N ILE A 280 -7.49 7.53 5.12
CA ILE A 280 -7.93 6.91 3.86
C ILE A 280 -8.65 5.58 4.16
N GLN A 281 -8.47 5.01 5.36
CA GLN A 281 -9.02 3.71 5.77
C GLN A 281 -10.35 3.81 6.55
N ASN A 282 -10.75 5.01 6.95
CA ASN A 282 -12.02 5.34 7.61
C ASN A 282 -12.92 6.12 6.65
#